data_555dca38b1c1b37314ba001afd1f5182
#
_entry.id   555dca38b1c1b37314ba001afd1f5182
#
_cell.length_a   1.000
_cell.length_b   1.000
_cell.length_c   1.000
_cell.angle_alpha   90.00
_cell.angle_beta   90.00
_cell.angle_gamma   90.00
#
_symmetry.space_group_name_H-M   'P 1'
#
loop_
_entity.id
_entity.type
_entity.pdbx_description
1 polymer ?
#
loop_
_entity_poly.entity_id
_entity_poly.type
_entity_poly.pdbx_seq_one_letter_code
_entity_poly.pdbx_strand_id
1 'polypeptide(L)'
;MADASTKRMMERRQPERIVSGASFDEDARIEASVRPKRLDEYIGQKRVKENIQIAIQAARSRGEALDHVLLYGPPGLGKTTLAQIIANELAVPIKTSSGPMLERKGDLTAILTSLEAKEVFFLDEIHRLQPAIEEVLYPAMEDFLVDLIIGQGPGARIHPLPLGHFTLIGATTRAGLITAPLRSRFGIVHRLDFYEPEDLLIILKRSAKILNIEMDEGGAEEIARRCRGTPRVANRLLRRSRDFAEVRAAGRITRAVAQEALAMLGIDENGLDEVDRNLMLALLDKFGGGPVGVGTLAAVLSEEEDAIEEMYEPYLMQIGMIDRTPRGRMATPRAYEYFGRELPRRQPRLF
;
A
#
# COMPACT_ATOMS: atom_id res chain seq x y z
N MET A 1 22.42 26.45 -30.91
CA MET A 1 21.48 26.64 -29.81
C MET A 1 20.14 26.05 -30.21
N ALA A 2 20.07 24.76 -30.21
CA ALA A 2 18.82 24.01 -30.35
C ALA A 2 18.98 22.82 -29.43
N ASP A 3 17.94 22.59 -28.63
CA ASP A 3 17.55 21.29 -28.13
C ASP A 3 17.78 20.91 -26.67
N ALA A 4 17.35 21.78 -25.76
CA ALA A 4 17.04 21.36 -24.40
C ALA A 4 15.52 21.05 -24.21
N SER A 5 14.69 21.34 -25.23
CA SER A 5 13.21 21.19 -25.17
C SER A 5 12.72 19.81 -25.61
N THR A 6 13.50 19.05 -26.36
CA THR A 6 13.09 17.76 -26.94
C THR A 6 13.42 16.56 -26.04
N LYS A 7 14.27 16.73 -25.03
CA LYS A 7 14.59 15.66 -24.07
C LYS A 7 13.54 15.43 -22.97
N ARG A 8 12.57 16.33 -22.84
CA ARG A 8 11.48 16.25 -21.85
C ARG A 8 10.23 15.50 -22.34
N MET A 9 10.24 14.99 -23.56
CA MET A 9 9.05 14.40 -24.20
C MET A 9 9.08 12.89 -24.40
N MET A 10 10.02 12.17 -23.81
CA MET A 10 10.09 10.71 -23.91
C MET A 10 10.27 9.99 -22.56
N GLU A 11 9.74 10.51 -21.49
CA GLU A 11 9.31 9.62 -20.41
C GLU A 11 8.05 8.92 -20.92
N ARG A 12 8.20 7.73 -21.47
CA ARG A 12 7.09 6.82 -21.72
C ARG A 12 6.45 6.55 -20.35
N ARG A 13 5.36 7.26 -20.03
CA ARG A 13 4.47 6.85 -18.94
C ARG A 13 4.08 5.42 -19.27
N GLN A 14 4.55 4.47 -18.48
CA GLN A 14 4.05 3.10 -18.55
C GLN A 14 2.52 3.15 -18.39
N PRO A 15 1.75 2.35 -19.13
CA PRO A 15 0.30 2.34 -18.99
C PRO A 15 -0.04 2.03 -17.52
N GLU A 16 -0.81 2.91 -16.91
CA GLU A 16 -1.22 2.79 -15.51
C GLU A 16 -1.93 1.46 -15.30
N ARG A 17 -1.37 0.63 -14.45
CA ARG A 17 -1.82 -0.74 -14.22
C ARG A 17 -3.07 -0.75 -13.35
N ILE A 18 -4.22 -1.14 -13.91
CA ILE A 18 -5.54 -1.08 -13.27
C ILE A 18 -5.60 -1.92 -11.97
N VAL A 19 -4.96 -3.07 -11.92
CA VAL A 19 -4.93 -3.95 -10.74
C VAL A 19 -3.77 -3.67 -9.78
N SER A 20 -2.98 -2.61 -10.03
CA SER A 20 -1.93 -2.20 -9.10
C SER A 20 -2.53 -1.69 -7.79
N GLY A 21 -1.91 -2.04 -6.67
CA GLY A 21 -2.21 -1.43 -5.37
C GLY A 21 -1.70 0.02 -5.23
N ALA A 22 -0.91 0.54 -6.21
CA ALA A 22 -0.44 1.92 -6.21
C ALA A 22 -1.58 2.93 -6.39
N SER A 23 -1.39 4.16 -5.93
CA SER A 23 -2.37 5.25 -6.07
C SER A 23 -2.15 5.99 -7.38
N PHE A 24 -3.23 6.29 -8.09
CA PHE A 24 -3.24 7.16 -9.27
C PHE A 24 -3.96 8.47 -8.93
N ASP A 25 -3.67 9.55 -9.65
CA ASP A 25 -4.25 10.87 -9.39
C ASP A 25 -5.79 10.88 -9.46
N GLU A 26 -6.38 10.09 -10.37
CA GLU A 26 -7.83 9.93 -10.46
C GLU A 26 -8.45 9.22 -9.25
N ASP A 27 -7.70 8.29 -8.61
CA ASP A 27 -8.18 7.54 -7.47
C ASP A 27 -8.32 8.43 -6.24
N ALA A 28 -7.42 9.40 -6.05
CA ALA A 28 -7.33 10.20 -4.83
C ALA A 28 -8.63 10.93 -4.47
N ARG A 29 -9.34 11.49 -5.48
CA ARG A 29 -10.60 12.22 -5.27
C ARG A 29 -11.74 11.31 -4.86
N ILE A 30 -11.85 10.16 -5.51
CA ILE A 30 -12.96 9.21 -5.30
C ILE A 30 -12.68 8.38 -4.05
N GLU A 31 -11.44 7.95 -3.83
CA GLU A 31 -11.05 7.31 -2.58
C GLU A 31 -11.43 8.16 -1.37
N ALA A 32 -11.25 9.49 -1.45
CA ALA A 32 -11.64 10.38 -0.37
C ALA A 32 -13.14 10.33 -0.05
N SER A 33 -14.01 10.15 -1.06
CA SER A 33 -15.46 10.09 -0.87
C SER A 33 -15.95 8.75 -0.31
N VAL A 34 -15.28 7.64 -0.66
CA VAL A 34 -15.67 6.28 -0.22
C VAL A 34 -14.93 5.83 1.03
N ARG A 35 -13.89 6.56 1.49
CA ARG A 35 -13.13 6.22 2.69
C ARG A 35 -14.02 6.19 3.93
N PRO A 36 -13.97 5.14 4.75
CA PRO A 36 -14.58 5.15 6.06
C PRO A 36 -13.94 6.22 6.94
N LYS A 37 -14.77 6.90 7.75
CA LYS A 37 -14.34 7.95 8.67
C LYS A 37 -14.27 7.48 10.12
N ARG A 38 -14.88 6.36 10.43
CA ARG A 38 -15.00 5.80 11.77
C ARG A 38 -14.57 4.34 11.79
N LEU A 39 -14.20 3.86 12.98
CA LEU A 39 -13.72 2.50 13.16
C LEU A 39 -14.85 1.45 12.91
N ASP A 40 -16.11 1.76 13.21
CA ASP A 40 -17.25 0.91 12.94
C ASP A 40 -17.52 0.71 11.44
N GLU A 41 -17.21 1.72 10.62
CA GLU A 41 -17.32 1.67 9.16
C GLU A 41 -16.15 0.92 8.49
N TYR A 42 -15.05 0.70 9.23
CA TYR A 42 -13.85 0.04 8.72
C TYR A 42 -14.06 -1.47 8.69
N ILE A 43 -14.21 -2.02 7.49
CA ILE A 43 -14.49 -3.43 7.22
C ILE A 43 -13.18 -4.21 7.20
N GLY A 44 -13.22 -5.48 7.63
CA GLY A 44 -12.05 -6.36 7.68
C GLY A 44 -11.07 -6.03 8.81
N GLN A 45 -9.86 -6.59 8.75
CA GLN A 45 -8.75 -6.36 9.70
C GLN A 45 -9.18 -6.48 11.18
N LYS A 46 -10.02 -7.44 11.53
CA LYS A 46 -10.73 -7.54 12.85
C LYS A 46 -9.78 -7.38 14.03
N ARG A 47 -8.67 -8.13 14.05
CA ARG A 47 -7.69 -8.08 15.14
C ARG A 47 -7.02 -6.71 15.28
N VAL A 48 -6.66 -6.08 14.17
CA VAL A 48 -6.07 -4.73 14.15
C VAL A 48 -7.08 -3.72 14.69
N LYS A 49 -8.32 -3.80 14.21
CA LYS A 49 -9.43 -2.94 14.62
C LYS A 49 -9.67 -3.01 16.14
N GLU A 50 -9.79 -4.20 16.71
CA GLU A 50 -9.98 -4.42 18.14
C GLU A 50 -8.84 -3.83 18.98
N ASN A 51 -7.59 -4.11 18.60
CA ASN A 51 -6.43 -3.60 19.32
C ASN A 51 -6.34 -2.07 19.28
N ILE A 52 -6.56 -1.47 18.11
CA ILE A 52 -6.58 -0.01 17.95
C ILE A 52 -7.73 0.61 18.74
N GLN A 53 -8.91 -0.01 18.76
CA GLN A 53 -10.05 0.47 19.53
C GLN A 53 -9.76 0.50 21.03
N ILE A 54 -9.15 -0.55 21.58
CA ILE A 54 -8.74 -0.62 22.98
C ILE A 54 -7.72 0.48 23.31
N ALA A 55 -6.71 0.64 22.46
CA ALA A 55 -5.66 1.63 22.66
C ALA A 55 -6.20 3.07 22.64
N ILE A 56 -7.11 3.38 21.68
CA ILE A 56 -7.78 4.69 21.60
C ILE A 56 -8.62 4.95 22.85
N GLN A 57 -9.42 3.98 23.28
CA GLN A 57 -10.23 4.14 24.49
C GLN A 57 -9.40 4.38 25.73
N ALA A 58 -8.29 3.65 25.88
CA ALA A 58 -7.37 3.81 27.01
C ALA A 58 -6.71 5.19 27.00
N ALA A 59 -6.17 5.65 25.85
CA ALA A 59 -5.57 6.98 25.72
C ALA A 59 -6.57 8.10 26.04
N ARG A 60 -7.80 8.00 25.52
CA ARG A 60 -8.88 8.95 25.82
C ARG A 60 -9.26 8.98 27.31
N SER A 61 -9.35 7.81 27.95
CA SER A 61 -9.69 7.72 29.38
C SER A 61 -8.63 8.36 30.28
N ARG A 62 -7.35 8.23 29.92
CA ARG A 62 -6.24 8.85 30.65
C ARG A 62 -6.01 10.31 30.26
N GLY A 63 -6.61 10.77 29.16
CA GLY A 63 -6.39 12.12 28.63
C GLY A 63 -4.97 12.30 28.04
N GLU A 64 -4.34 11.24 27.57
CA GLU A 64 -2.98 11.20 27.02
C GLU A 64 -2.98 11.12 25.50
N ALA A 65 -1.83 11.38 24.86
CA ALA A 65 -1.60 11.03 23.46
C ALA A 65 -1.61 9.50 23.31
N LEU A 66 -2.02 8.99 22.15
CA LEU A 66 -1.89 7.58 21.84
C LEU A 66 -0.40 7.25 21.62
N ASP A 67 0.03 6.05 21.98
CA ASP A 67 1.36 5.55 21.66
C ASP A 67 1.61 5.62 20.15
N HIS A 68 2.88 5.74 19.74
CA HIS A 68 3.24 5.74 18.33
C HIS A 68 2.86 4.43 17.66
N VAL A 69 2.27 4.53 16.45
CA VAL A 69 1.70 3.41 15.70
C VAL A 69 2.48 3.16 14.41
N LEU A 70 2.88 1.93 14.15
CA LEU A 70 3.44 1.50 12.87
C LEU A 70 2.45 0.59 12.14
N LEU A 71 2.02 1.02 10.96
CA LEU A 71 1.16 0.25 10.06
C LEU A 71 1.97 -0.23 8.87
N TYR A 72 2.02 -1.54 8.63
CA TYR A 72 2.76 -2.08 7.50
C TYR A 72 1.97 -3.14 6.73
N GLY A 73 2.35 -3.36 5.48
CA GLY A 73 1.71 -4.33 4.59
C GLY A 73 1.62 -3.83 3.15
N PRO A 74 1.17 -4.67 2.22
CA PRO A 74 1.04 -4.34 0.80
C PRO A 74 0.32 -3.00 0.54
N PRO A 75 0.53 -2.37 -0.63
CA PRO A 75 -0.14 -1.12 -0.96
C PRO A 75 -1.65 -1.33 -1.14
N GLY A 76 -2.44 -0.27 -0.88
CA GLY A 76 -3.89 -0.27 -1.12
C GLY A 76 -4.75 -0.97 -0.07
N LEU A 77 -4.17 -1.44 1.06
CA LEU A 77 -4.88 -2.13 2.14
C LEU A 77 -5.51 -1.19 3.19
N GLY A 78 -5.36 0.12 3.04
CA GLY A 78 -6.03 1.10 3.92
C GLY A 78 -5.17 1.63 5.07
N LYS A 79 -3.82 1.59 5.02
CA LYS A 79 -2.93 2.17 6.04
C LYS A 79 -3.24 3.64 6.31
N THR A 80 -3.28 4.45 5.27
CA THR A 80 -3.62 5.89 5.33
C THR A 80 -5.05 6.12 5.82
N THR A 81 -5.99 5.25 5.43
CA THR A 81 -7.38 5.31 5.91
C THR A 81 -7.46 5.04 7.41
N LEU A 82 -6.75 4.02 7.90
CA LEU A 82 -6.72 3.70 9.32
C LEU A 82 -6.08 4.81 10.16
N ALA A 83 -5.02 5.44 9.66
CA ALA A 83 -4.41 6.61 10.31
C ALA A 83 -5.41 7.77 10.45
N GLN A 84 -6.17 8.06 9.40
CA GLN A 84 -7.23 9.09 9.44
C GLN A 84 -8.35 8.73 10.42
N ILE A 85 -8.76 7.46 10.46
CA ILE A 85 -9.76 6.97 11.42
C ILE A 85 -9.25 7.13 12.85
N ILE A 86 -7.99 6.77 13.14
CA ILE A 86 -7.39 6.92 14.47
C ILE A 86 -7.47 8.39 14.93
N ALA A 87 -7.09 9.33 14.08
CA ALA A 87 -7.17 10.77 14.39
C ALA A 87 -8.62 11.22 14.65
N ASN A 88 -9.56 10.77 13.80
CA ASN A 88 -10.99 11.08 13.97
C ASN A 88 -11.55 10.50 15.28
N GLU A 89 -11.20 9.25 15.61
CA GLU A 89 -11.64 8.63 16.86
C GLU A 89 -11.01 9.26 18.10
N LEU A 90 -9.79 9.77 18.01
CA LEU A 90 -9.16 10.57 19.06
C LEU A 90 -9.74 11.99 19.15
N ALA A 91 -10.48 12.45 18.14
CA ALA A 91 -10.98 13.82 17.96
C ALA A 91 -9.87 14.87 17.94
N VAL A 92 -8.76 14.58 17.27
CA VAL A 92 -7.60 15.48 17.12
C VAL A 92 -7.28 15.71 15.64
N PRO A 93 -6.62 16.84 15.30
CA PRO A 93 -6.10 17.07 13.96
C PRO A 93 -5.07 16.03 13.53
N ILE A 94 -4.90 15.89 12.20
CA ILE A 94 -3.86 15.04 11.62
C ILE A 94 -3.04 15.87 10.62
N LYS A 95 -1.72 15.90 10.81
CA LYS A 95 -0.78 16.39 9.80
C LYS A 95 -0.21 15.21 9.04
N THR A 96 -0.07 15.36 7.74
CA THR A 96 0.37 14.29 6.87
C THR A 96 1.60 14.70 6.08
N SER A 97 2.57 13.78 5.98
CA SER A 97 3.71 13.88 5.08
C SER A 97 4.08 12.48 4.56
N SER A 98 5.08 12.41 3.72
CA SER A 98 5.64 11.13 3.27
C SER A 98 7.17 11.16 3.33
N GLY A 99 7.80 9.98 3.47
CA GLY A 99 9.26 9.87 3.50
C GLY A 99 9.95 10.60 2.35
N PRO A 100 9.54 10.40 1.09
CA PRO A 100 10.12 11.10 -0.06
C PRO A 100 9.99 12.63 -0.06
N MET A 101 8.99 13.18 0.61
CA MET A 101 8.78 14.64 0.68
C MET A 101 9.69 15.32 1.70
N LEU A 102 10.28 14.57 2.61
CA LEU A 102 11.17 15.08 3.64
C LEU A 102 12.62 14.97 3.13
N GLU A 103 13.12 16.04 2.55
CA GLU A 103 14.47 16.05 1.97
C GLU A 103 15.55 16.53 2.96
N ARG A 104 15.16 17.37 3.93
CA ARG A 104 16.08 17.99 4.89
C ARG A 104 15.59 17.82 6.33
N LYS A 105 16.53 17.78 7.29
CA LYS A 105 16.19 17.77 8.73
C LYS A 105 15.24 18.90 9.12
N GLY A 106 15.40 20.08 8.51
CA GLY A 106 14.57 21.25 8.76
C GLY A 106 13.10 21.06 8.38
N ASP A 107 12.81 20.27 7.34
CA ASP A 107 11.43 20.03 6.89
C ASP A 107 10.66 19.25 7.97
N LEU A 108 11.28 18.19 8.50
CA LEU A 108 10.69 17.41 9.59
C LEU A 108 10.60 18.23 10.88
N THR A 109 11.67 18.98 11.23
CA THR A 109 11.70 19.86 12.41
C THR A 109 10.56 20.88 12.36
N ALA A 110 10.31 21.52 11.22
CA ALA A 110 9.23 22.48 11.04
C ALA A 110 7.85 21.83 11.27
N ILE A 111 7.63 20.61 10.79
CA ILE A 111 6.39 19.88 11.05
C ILE A 111 6.27 19.58 12.54
N LEU A 112 7.29 18.98 13.16
CA LEU A 112 7.25 18.57 14.57
C LEU A 112 7.00 19.77 15.51
N THR A 113 7.66 20.89 15.28
CA THR A 113 7.49 22.10 16.09
C THR A 113 6.14 22.80 15.91
N SER A 114 5.43 22.47 14.83
CA SER A 114 4.09 22.99 14.55
C SER A 114 2.96 22.08 15.09
N LEU A 115 3.30 20.91 15.67
CA LEU A 115 2.32 20.00 16.25
C LEU A 115 1.80 20.53 17.59
N GLU A 116 0.50 20.46 17.77
CA GLU A 116 -0.14 20.69 19.06
C GLU A 116 -0.15 19.41 19.92
N ALA A 117 -0.40 19.58 21.21
CA ALA A 117 -0.48 18.42 22.11
C ALA A 117 -1.59 17.46 21.68
N LYS A 118 -1.27 16.16 21.66
CA LYS A 118 -2.11 15.02 21.23
C LYS A 118 -2.42 14.96 19.74
N GLU A 119 -1.92 15.87 18.93
CA GLU A 119 -2.10 15.86 17.48
C GLU A 119 -1.49 14.60 16.87
N VAL A 120 -2.04 14.12 15.78
CA VAL A 120 -1.51 12.98 15.02
C VAL A 120 -0.62 13.50 13.89
N PHE A 121 0.60 12.96 13.81
CA PHE A 121 1.46 13.11 12.65
C PHE A 121 1.50 11.79 11.88
N PHE A 122 0.96 11.77 10.66
CA PHE A 122 1.00 10.62 9.76
C PHE A 122 2.14 10.77 8.76
N LEU A 123 3.02 9.75 8.72
CA LEU A 123 4.16 9.70 7.83
C LEU A 123 4.07 8.45 6.95
N ASP A 124 3.67 8.65 5.69
CA ASP A 124 3.58 7.56 4.72
C ASP A 124 4.96 7.21 4.15
N GLU A 125 5.15 5.96 3.72
CA GLU A 125 6.41 5.40 3.20
C GLU A 125 7.62 5.77 4.08
N ILE A 126 7.47 5.59 5.40
CA ILE A 126 8.48 5.97 6.41
C ILE A 126 9.84 5.29 6.17
N HIS A 127 9.88 4.13 5.53
CA HIS A 127 11.11 3.42 5.16
C HIS A 127 11.97 4.16 4.13
N ARG A 128 11.42 5.19 3.47
CA ARG A 128 12.13 6.02 2.49
C ARG A 128 12.75 7.28 3.10
N LEU A 129 12.69 7.44 4.42
CA LEU A 129 13.41 8.50 5.10
C LEU A 129 14.91 8.33 4.94
N GLN A 130 15.60 9.43 4.70
CA GLN A 130 17.05 9.45 4.76
C GLN A 130 17.52 9.25 6.21
N PRO A 131 18.62 8.53 6.46
CA PRO A 131 19.11 8.27 7.82
C PRO A 131 19.27 9.53 8.67
N ALA A 132 19.76 10.61 8.06
CA ALA A 132 19.93 11.89 8.74
C ALA A 132 18.61 12.51 9.22
N ILE A 133 17.50 12.27 8.51
CA ILE A 133 16.18 12.76 8.90
C ILE A 133 15.56 11.82 9.93
N GLU A 134 15.76 10.52 9.78
CA GLU A 134 15.31 9.51 10.73
C GLU A 134 15.85 9.75 12.13
N GLU A 135 17.13 10.18 12.27
CA GLU A 135 17.76 10.54 13.55
C GLU A 135 17.01 11.66 14.30
N VAL A 136 16.32 12.55 13.61
CA VAL A 136 15.51 13.61 14.23
C VAL A 136 14.26 13.03 14.90
N LEU A 137 13.73 11.92 14.41
CA LEU A 137 12.56 11.26 14.99
C LEU A 137 12.88 10.62 16.35
N TYR A 138 14.10 10.17 16.60
CA TYR A 138 14.41 9.41 17.80
C TYR A 138 14.12 10.19 19.09
N PRO A 139 14.74 11.37 19.32
CA PRO A 139 14.44 12.17 20.52
C PRO A 139 13.00 12.74 20.48
N ALA A 140 12.44 12.99 19.29
CA ALA A 140 11.08 13.46 19.16
C ALA A 140 10.04 12.43 19.61
N MET A 141 10.29 11.14 19.39
CA MET A 141 9.40 10.05 19.78
C MET A 141 9.58 9.59 21.23
N GLU A 142 10.81 9.61 21.76
CA GLU A 142 11.10 9.14 23.12
C GLU A 142 10.92 10.23 24.17
N ASP A 143 11.56 11.39 23.93
CA ASP A 143 11.67 12.45 24.91
C ASP A 143 10.78 13.66 24.60
N PHE A 144 10.07 13.64 23.44
CA PHE A 144 9.31 14.78 22.93
C PHE A 144 10.17 16.06 22.84
N LEU A 145 11.38 15.90 22.32
CA LEU A 145 12.35 16.97 22.12
C LEU A 145 12.83 16.99 20.67
N VAL A 146 13.11 18.17 20.15
CA VAL A 146 13.82 18.31 18.87
C VAL A 146 15.00 19.25 19.05
N ASP A 147 16.18 18.86 18.58
CA ASP A 147 17.40 19.64 18.67
C ASP A 147 17.46 20.70 17.57
N LEU A 148 17.45 21.97 17.98
CA LEU A 148 17.70 23.10 17.08
C LEU A 148 19.18 23.48 17.13
N ILE A 149 19.84 23.44 15.97
CA ILE A 149 21.22 23.89 15.83
C ILE A 149 21.21 25.38 15.46
N ILE A 150 21.66 26.23 16.39
CA ILE A 150 21.75 27.67 16.18
C ILE A 150 23.21 28.05 15.96
N GLY A 151 23.52 28.73 14.85
CA GLY A 151 24.87 29.10 14.45
C GLY A 151 25.49 28.17 13.41
N GLN A 152 26.74 28.45 13.04
CA GLN A 152 27.51 27.69 12.09
C GLN A 152 28.92 27.40 12.60
N GLY A 153 29.53 26.29 12.16
CA GLY A 153 30.90 25.90 12.52
C GLY A 153 31.07 25.53 14.00
N PRO A 154 32.28 25.66 14.56
CA PRO A 154 32.60 25.22 15.92
C PRO A 154 31.87 25.99 17.03
N GLY A 155 31.21 27.10 16.72
CA GLY A 155 30.40 27.90 17.66
C GLY A 155 28.91 27.56 17.62
N ALA A 156 28.48 26.57 16.85
CA ALA A 156 27.08 26.13 16.80
C ALA A 156 26.66 25.59 18.20
N ARG A 157 25.49 26.00 18.66
CA ARG A 157 24.90 25.52 19.91
C ARG A 157 23.64 24.70 19.61
N ILE A 158 23.48 23.60 20.34
CA ILE A 158 22.29 22.77 20.30
C ILE A 158 21.34 23.29 21.38
N HIS A 159 20.12 23.62 20.99
CA HIS A 159 19.02 24.00 21.85
C HIS A 159 17.91 22.95 21.76
N PRO A 160 17.70 22.10 22.77
CA PRO A 160 16.57 21.18 22.79
C PRO A 160 15.28 22.00 22.96
N LEU A 161 14.37 21.85 21.99
CA LEU A 161 13.05 22.45 22.00
C LEU A 161 12.02 21.39 22.41
N PRO A 162 11.25 21.57 23.51
CA PRO A 162 10.21 20.64 23.90
C PRO A 162 9.05 20.68 22.91
N LEU A 163 8.54 19.49 22.58
CA LEU A 163 7.36 19.28 21.75
C LEU A 163 6.16 18.93 22.63
N GLY A 164 4.96 19.27 22.19
CA GLY A 164 3.75 18.67 22.76
C GLY A 164 3.76 17.15 22.57
N HIS A 165 3.26 16.39 23.54
CA HIS A 165 3.08 14.95 23.36
C HIS A 165 2.16 14.69 22.16
N PHE A 166 2.67 14.08 21.12
CA PHE A 166 1.98 13.79 19.87
C PHE A 166 1.99 12.28 19.56
N THR A 167 1.17 11.85 18.63
CA THR A 167 1.18 10.48 18.15
C THR A 167 1.76 10.44 16.73
N LEU A 168 2.89 9.75 16.53
CA LEU A 168 3.38 9.41 15.19
C LEU A 168 2.69 8.15 14.70
N ILE A 169 2.07 8.21 13.52
CA ILE A 169 1.60 7.02 12.80
C ILE A 169 2.48 6.85 11.55
N GLY A 170 3.39 5.90 11.60
CA GLY A 170 4.22 5.52 10.45
C GLY A 170 3.51 4.48 9.59
N ALA A 171 3.57 4.64 8.26
CA ALA A 171 3.09 3.63 7.32
C ALA A 171 4.21 3.20 6.37
N THR A 172 4.23 1.90 6.01
CA THR A 172 5.22 1.36 5.07
C THR A 172 4.71 0.15 4.32
N THR A 173 5.16 0.00 3.08
CA THR A 173 5.03 -1.24 2.31
C THR A 173 6.14 -2.24 2.64
N ARG A 174 7.31 -1.77 3.10
CA ARG A 174 8.54 -2.53 3.32
C ARG A 174 9.00 -2.46 4.77
N ALA A 175 8.34 -3.19 5.67
CA ALA A 175 8.70 -3.21 7.09
C ALA A 175 10.15 -3.66 7.37
N GLY A 176 10.74 -4.47 6.50
CA GLY A 176 12.11 -4.94 6.61
C GLY A 176 13.17 -3.86 6.36
N LEU A 177 12.81 -2.73 5.74
CA LEU A 177 13.70 -1.60 5.50
C LEU A 177 13.69 -0.56 6.63
N ILE A 178 12.76 -0.68 7.58
CA ILE A 178 12.76 0.18 8.78
C ILE A 178 13.91 -0.25 9.68
N THR A 179 14.71 0.72 10.12
CA THR A 179 15.82 0.46 11.04
C THR A 179 15.32 -0.07 12.38
N ALA A 180 16.11 -0.91 13.03
CA ALA A 180 15.75 -1.46 14.35
C ALA A 180 15.54 -0.35 15.39
N PRO A 181 16.37 0.72 15.46
CA PRO A 181 16.15 1.85 16.36
C PRO A 181 14.81 2.57 16.15
N LEU A 182 14.41 2.83 14.90
CA LEU A 182 13.12 3.46 14.63
C LEU A 182 11.96 2.53 14.98
N ARG A 183 12.06 1.25 14.62
CA ARG A 183 11.01 0.27 14.86
C ARG A 183 10.71 0.06 16.35
N SER A 184 11.75 0.06 17.21
CA SER A 184 11.59 -0.13 18.67
C SER A 184 10.84 1.00 19.37
N ARG A 185 10.72 2.17 18.72
CA ARG A 185 10.03 3.34 19.26
C ARG A 185 8.53 3.35 19.00
N PHE A 186 8.04 2.41 18.22
CA PHE A 186 6.59 2.22 18.01
C PHE A 186 6.03 1.28 19.08
N GLY A 187 5.18 1.79 19.97
CA GLY A 187 4.50 0.99 20.99
C GLY A 187 3.41 0.08 20.40
N ILE A 188 2.84 0.47 19.25
CA ILE A 188 1.77 -0.26 18.57
C ILE A 188 2.23 -0.60 17.15
N VAL A 189 2.32 -1.89 16.82
CA VAL A 189 2.79 -2.35 15.50
C VAL A 189 1.77 -3.32 14.92
N HIS A 190 1.20 -2.97 13.75
CA HIS A 190 0.21 -3.78 13.09
C HIS A 190 0.53 -4.02 11.62
N ARG A 191 0.42 -5.29 11.22
CA ARG A 191 0.40 -5.70 9.83
C ARG A 191 -1.04 -5.64 9.31
N LEU A 192 -1.25 -5.03 8.16
CA LEU A 192 -2.48 -5.15 7.40
C LEU A 192 -2.32 -6.27 6.37
N ASP A 193 -3.26 -7.19 6.39
CA ASP A 193 -3.28 -8.33 5.49
C ASP A 193 -4.29 -8.09 4.35
N PHE A 194 -4.17 -8.90 3.31
CA PHE A 194 -5.15 -8.89 2.23
C PHE A 194 -6.55 -9.21 2.77
N TYR A 195 -7.54 -8.60 2.15
CA TYR A 195 -8.94 -8.79 2.52
C TYR A 195 -9.50 -10.06 1.90
N GLU A 196 -10.36 -10.73 2.66
CA GLU A 196 -11.13 -11.84 2.13
C GLU A 196 -12.20 -11.35 1.13
N PRO A 197 -12.61 -12.18 0.17
CA PRO A 197 -13.63 -11.80 -0.82
C PRO A 197 -14.95 -11.30 -0.21
N GLU A 198 -15.35 -11.84 0.95
CA GLU A 198 -16.57 -11.46 1.68
C GLU A 198 -16.47 -10.03 2.21
N ASP A 199 -15.33 -9.64 2.77
CA ASP A 199 -15.08 -8.28 3.25
C ASP A 199 -15.06 -7.28 2.07
N LEU A 200 -14.45 -7.67 0.95
CA LEU A 200 -14.42 -6.85 -0.27
C LEU A 200 -15.80 -6.70 -0.90
N LEU A 201 -16.63 -7.72 -0.85
CA LEU A 201 -18.04 -7.65 -1.28
C LEU A 201 -18.81 -6.57 -0.50
N ILE A 202 -18.62 -6.51 0.83
CA ILE A 202 -19.23 -5.48 1.67
C ILE A 202 -18.70 -4.09 1.32
N ILE A 203 -17.39 -3.97 1.11
CA ILE A 203 -16.75 -2.70 0.69
C ILE A 203 -17.29 -2.24 -0.67
N LEU A 204 -17.39 -3.14 -1.65
CA LEU A 204 -17.92 -2.84 -2.98
C LEU A 204 -19.36 -2.36 -2.94
N LYS A 205 -20.25 -3.06 -2.20
CA LYS A 205 -21.64 -2.66 -2.04
C LYS A 205 -21.77 -1.28 -1.38
N ARG A 206 -20.96 -1.02 -0.35
CA ARG A 206 -20.91 0.31 0.29
C ARG A 206 -20.41 1.38 -0.69
N SER A 207 -19.34 1.12 -1.41
CA SER A 207 -18.78 2.07 -2.40
C SER A 207 -19.76 2.32 -3.55
N ALA A 208 -20.42 1.30 -4.08
CA ALA A 208 -21.45 1.42 -5.12
C ALA A 208 -22.60 2.32 -4.67
N LYS A 209 -23.06 2.14 -3.43
CA LYS A 209 -24.11 2.97 -2.84
C LYS A 209 -23.69 4.44 -2.72
N ILE A 210 -22.46 4.71 -2.24
CA ILE A 210 -21.94 6.08 -2.07
C ILE A 210 -21.76 6.77 -3.44
N LEU A 211 -21.30 6.00 -4.44
CA LEU A 211 -21.05 6.51 -5.80
C LEU A 211 -22.29 6.46 -6.70
N ASN A 212 -23.44 6.02 -6.16
CA ASN A 212 -24.71 5.88 -6.89
C ASN A 212 -24.59 4.99 -8.13
N ILE A 213 -23.89 3.86 -7.99
CA ILE A 213 -23.69 2.86 -9.06
C ILE A 213 -24.67 1.71 -8.87
N GLU A 214 -25.48 1.42 -9.89
CA GLU A 214 -26.34 0.24 -9.90
C GLU A 214 -25.52 -1.03 -10.11
N MET A 215 -25.54 -1.92 -9.12
CA MET A 215 -24.80 -3.19 -9.15
C MET A 215 -25.61 -4.27 -8.45
N ASP A 216 -25.76 -5.43 -9.08
CA ASP A 216 -26.37 -6.59 -8.45
C ASP A 216 -25.36 -7.42 -7.65
N GLU A 217 -25.84 -8.42 -6.91
CA GLU A 217 -25.01 -9.33 -6.11
C GLU A 217 -23.96 -10.04 -6.96
N GLY A 218 -24.36 -10.56 -8.13
CA GLY A 218 -23.47 -11.29 -9.00
C GLY A 218 -22.34 -10.43 -9.57
N GLY A 219 -22.63 -9.17 -9.93
CA GLY A 219 -21.63 -8.21 -10.37
C GLY A 219 -20.63 -7.87 -9.24
N ALA A 220 -21.14 -7.68 -8.02
CA ALA A 220 -20.30 -7.42 -6.86
C ALA A 220 -19.38 -8.60 -6.52
N GLU A 221 -19.89 -9.84 -6.54
CA GLU A 221 -19.10 -11.05 -6.32
C GLU A 221 -18.00 -11.23 -7.37
N GLU A 222 -18.32 -10.94 -8.63
CA GLU A 222 -17.39 -11.09 -9.74
C GLU A 222 -16.20 -10.13 -9.60
N ILE A 223 -16.46 -8.87 -9.20
CA ILE A 223 -15.43 -7.88 -8.95
C ILE A 223 -14.64 -8.26 -7.68
N ALA A 224 -15.33 -8.67 -6.59
CA ALA A 224 -14.69 -9.01 -5.33
C ALA A 224 -13.63 -10.11 -5.46
N ARG A 225 -13.92 -11.13 -6.28
CA ARG A 225 -12.98 -12.23 -6.54
C ARG A 225 -11.72 -11.81 -7.29
N ARG A 226 -11.82 -10.79 -8.16
CA ARG A 226 -10.71 -10.39 -9.05
C ARG A 226 -9.95 -9.15 -8.58
N CYS A 227 -10.34 -8.55 -7.45
CA CYS A 227 -9.71 -7.33 -6.94
C CYS A 227 -8.46 -7.57 -6.05
N ARG A 228 -7.91 -8.78 -6.07
CA ARG A 228 -6.61 -9.12 -5.47
C ARG A 228 -6.52 -8.85 -3.97
N GLY A 229 -7.59 -9.06 -3.22
CA GLY A 229 -7.60 -8.82 -1.78
C GLY A 229 -7.43 -7.35 -1.37
N THR A 230 -7.62 -6.40 -2.29
CA THR A 230 -7.23 -5.00 -2.09
C THR A 230 -8.41 -4.05 -2.28
N PRO A 231 -8.85 -3.30 -1.24
CA PRO A 231 -9.96 -2.33 -1.36
C PRO A 231 -9.75 -1.26 -2.43
N ARG A 232 -8.52 -0.80 -2.64
CA ARG A 232 -8.19 0.17 -3.70
C ARG A 232 -8.46 -0.39 -5.08
N VAL A 233 -8.00 -1.62 -5.35
CA VAL A 233 -8.26 -2.30 -6.62
C VAL A 233 -9.76 -2.55 -6.78
N ALA A 234 -10.47 -2.99 -5.73
CA ALA A 234 -11.91 -3.20 -5.76
C ALA A 234 -12.67 -1.94 -6.22
N ASN A 235 -12.37 -0.80 -5.61
CA ASN A 235 -13.00 0.48 -5.99
C ASN A 235 -12.63 0.93 -7.41
N ARG A 236 -11.43 0.62 -7.87
CA ARG A 236 -10.98 0.92 -9.24
C ARG A 236 -11.72 0.06 -10.25
N LEU A 237 -11.83 -1.25 -10.00
CA LEU A 237 -12.57 -2.16 -10.86
C LEU A 237 -14.06 -1.84 -10.89
N LEU A 238 -14.64 -1.44 -9.75
CA LEU A 238 -16.03 -0.98 -9.67
C LEU A 238 -16.28 0.20 -10.64
N ARG A 239 -15.38 1.20 -10.63
CA ARG A 239 -15.50 2.36 -11.54
C ARG A 239 -15.37 1.97 -13.01
N ARG A 240 -14.38 1.16 -13.34
CA ARG A 240 -14.19 0.70 -14.74
C ARG A 240 -15.36 -0.15 -15.23
N SER A 241 -15.92 -0.98 -14.34
CA SER A 241 -17.14 -1.74 -14.65
C SER A 241 -18.36 -0.83 -14.81
N ARG A 242 -18.46 0.27 -14.03
CA ARG A 242 -19.47 1.31 -14.23
C ARG A 242 -19.35 1.96 -15.61
N ASP A 243 -18.14 2.44 -15.95
CA ASP A 243 -17.90 3.11 -17.24
C ASP A 243 -18.30 2.19 -18.42
N PHE A 244 -17.99 0.89 -18.31
CA PHE A 244 -18.43 -0.12 -19.28
C PHE A 244 -19.96 -0.29 -19.28
N ALA A 245 -20.58 -0.39 -18.12
CA ALA A 245 -22.03 -0.58 -17.99
C ALA A 245 -22.82 0.62 -18.54
N GLU A 246 -22.38 1.84 -18.32
CA GLU A 246 -22.98 3.06 -18.85
C GLU A 246 -23.01 3.06 -20.39
N VAL A 247 -21.94 2.55 -21.02
CA VAL A 247 -21.83 2.56 -22.49
C VAL A 247 -22.47 1.33 -23.14
N ARG A 248 -22.42 0.17 -22.47
CA ARG A 248 -22.77 -1.13 -23.09
C ARG A 248 -23.98 -1.84 -22.45
N ALA A 249 -24.43 -1.45 -21.25
CA ALA A 249 -25.35 -2.24 -20.44
C ALA A 249 -26.37 -1.41 -19.65
N ALA A 250 -26.84 -0.29 -20.19
CA ALA A 250 -27.86 0.56 -19.57
C ALA A 250 -27.53 1.01 -18.13
N GLY A 251 -26.25 1.09 -17.78
CA GLY A 251 -25.78 1.61 -16.49
C GLY A 251 -25.76 0.62 -15.33
N ARG A 252 -26.21 -0.64 -15.53
CA ARG A 252 -26.28 -1.64 -14.45
C ARG A 252 -25.16 -2.69 -14.55
N ILE A 253 -24.43 -2.90 -13.45
CA ILE A 253 -23.39 -3.92 -13.34
C ILE A 253 -24.02 -5.23 -12.88
N THR A 254 -24.27 -6.14 -13.83
CA THR A 254 -24.63 -7.53 -13.56
C THR A 254 -23.38 -8.40 -13.60
N ARG A 255 -23.51 -9.70 -13.21
CA ARG A 255 -22.38 -10.65 -13.32
C ARG A 255 -21.81 -10.70 -14.74
N ALA A 256 -22.65 -10.79 -15.76
CA ALA A 256 -22.20 -10.83 -17.15
C ALA A 256 -21.47 -9.54 -17.55
N VAL A 257 -22.03 -8.39 -17.18
CA VAL A 257 -21.42 -7.08 -17.48
C VAL A 257 -20.07 -6.94 -16.77
N ALA A 258 -19.95 -7.37 -15.51
CA ALA A 258 -18.69 -7.37 -14.79
C ALA A 258 -17.65 -8.27 -15.47
N GLN A 259 -18.04 -9.48 -15.89
CA GLN A 259 -17.15 -10.41 -16.60
C GLN A 259 -16.64 -9.80 -17.93
N GLU A 260 -17.51 -9.23 -18.72
CA GLU A 260 -17.14 -8.59 -19.98
C GLU A 260 -16.23 -7.37 -19.76
N ALA A 261 -16.56 -6.52 -18.78
CA ALA A 261 -15.74 -5.38 -18.44
C ALA A 261 -14.33 -5.78 -17.98
N LEU A 262 -14.22 -6.77 -17.09
CA LEU A 262 -12.94 -7.26 -16.59
C LEU A 262 -12.13 -7.97 -17.69
N ALA A 263 -12.79 -8.73 -18.56
CA ALA A 263 -12.14 -9.34 -19.73
C ALA A 263 -11.59 -8.29 -20.70
N MET A 264 -12.34 -7.21 -20.96
CA MET A 264 -11.87 -6.09 -21.78
C MET A 264 -10.66 -5.38 -21.17
N LEU A 265 -10.56 -5.37 -19.84
CA LEU A 265 -9.38 -4.85 -19.11
C LEU A 265 -8.21 -5.85 -19.05
N GLY A 266 -8.35 -7.02 -19.66
CA GLY A 266 -7.33 -8.06 -19.65
C GLY A 266 -7.15 -8.77 -18.30
N ILE A 267 -8.15 -8.68 -17.42
CA ILE A 267 -8.10 -9.28 -16.07
C ILE A 267 -8.76 -10.66 -16.11
N ASP A 268 -8.00 -11.67 -15.74
CA ASP A 268 -8.46 -13.06 -15.73
C ASP A 268 -9.27 -13.44 -14.47
N GLU A 269 -9.63 -14.72 -14.36
CA GLU A 269 -10.45 -15.23 -13.26
C GLU A 269 -9.78 -15.14 -11.87
N ASN A 270 -8.44 -15.14 -11.82
CA ASN A 270 -7.66 -14.94 -10.60
C ASN A 270 -7.23 -13.47 -10.39
N GLY A 271 -7.74 -12.53 -11.17
CA GLY A 271 -7.37 -11.13 -11.06
C GLY A 271 -5.96 -10.82 -11.61
N LEU A 272 -5.36 -11.72 -12.40
CA LEU A 272 -4.08 -11.46 -13.06
C LEU A 272 -4.28 -10.61 -14.31
N ASP A 273 -3.45 -9.59 -14.47
CA ASP A 273 -3.38 -8.80 -15.70
C ASP A 273 -2.29 -9.34 -16.66
N GLU A 274 -2.08 -8.63 -17.74
CA GLU A 274 -1.09 -9.01 -18.75
C GLU A 274 0.34 -9.06 -18.20
N VAL A 275 0.71 -8.15 -17.32
CA VAL A 275 2.07 -8.09 -16.76
C VAL A 275 2.31 -9.24 -15.79
N ASP A 276 1.33 -9.58 -14.94
CA ASP A 276 1.42 -10.76 -14.07
C ASP A 276 1.61 -12.03 -14.89
N ARG A 277 0.80 -12.19 -15.97
CA ARG A 277 0.93 -13.35 -16.85
C ARG A 277 2.29 -13.40 -17.55
N ASN A 278 2.79 -12.26 -18.04
CA ASN A 278 4.11 -12.17 -18.66
C ASN A 278 5.24 -12.51 -17.67
N LEU A 279 5.12 -12.07 -16.41
CA LEU A 279 6.07 -12.43 -15.35
C LEU A 279 6.07 -13.93 -15.10
N MET A 280 4.89 -14.52 -14.95
CA MET A 280 4.77 -15.95 -14.73
C MET A 280 5.24 -16.79 -15.92
N LEU A 281 4.89 -16.39 -17.14
CA LEU A 281 5.35 -17.07 -18.37
C LEU A 281 6.88 -16.94 -18.54
N ALA A 282 7.46 -15.77 -18.22
CA ALA A 282 8.91 -15.62 -18.22
C ALA A 282 9.57 -16.58 -17.22
N LEU A 283 9.02 -16.66 -16.00
CA LEU A 283 9.54 -17.56 -14.97
C LEU A 283 9.41 -19.04 -15.38
N LEU A 284 8.27 -19.46 -15.92
CA LEU A 284 7.98 -20.82 -16.30
C LEU A 284 8.73 -21.23 -17.57
N ASP A 285 8.58 -20.47 -18.66
CA ASP A 285 8.99 -20.88 -20.01
C ASP A 285 10.46 -20.51 -20.30
N LYS A 286 10.94 -19.31 -19.85
CA LYS A 286 12.32 -18.89 -20.10
C LYS A 286 13.31 -19.41 -19.06
N PHE A 287 12.87 -19.54 -17.81
CA PHE A 287 13.75 -19.90 -16.69
C PHE A 287 13.43 -21.25 -16.06
N GLY A 288 12.57 -22.05 -16.69
CA GLY A 288 12.25 -23.41 -16.24
C GLY A 288 11.69 -23.50 -14.81
N GLY A 289 10.98 -22.45 -14.37
CA GLY A 289 10.40 -22.32 -13.04
C GLY A 289 11.33 -21.75 -11.97
N GLY A 290 12.54 -21.35 -12.32
CA GLY A 290 13.50 -20.73 -11.40
C GLY A 290 14.43 -21.70 -10.67
N PRO A 291 15.24 -21.20 -9.69
CA PRO A 291 15.18 -19.87 -9.06
C PRO A 291 15.78 -18.75 -9.93
N VAL A 292 15.15 -17.58 -9.95
CA VAL A 292 15.55 -16.40 -10.73
C VAL A 292 15.64 -15.17 -9.84
N GLY A 293 16.71 -14.39 -9.97
CA GLY A 293 16.87 -13.11 -9.28
C GLY A 293 15.85 -12.06 -9.77
N VAL A 294 15.47 -11.12 -8.89
CA VAL A 294 14.53 -10.05 -9.25
C VAL A 294 15.04 -9.19 -10.39
N GLY A 295 16.33 -8.83 -10.40
CA GLY A 295 16.93 -8.02 -11.46
C GLY A 295 16.88 -8.69 -12.84
N THR A 296 16.97 -10.02 -12.90
CA THR A 296 16.82 -10.78 -14.16
C THR A 296 15.38 -10.72 -14.66
N LEU A 297 14.39 -10.87 -13.76
CA LEU A 297 12.98 -10.75 -14.11
C LEU A 297 12.64 -9.31 -14.54
N ALA A 298 13.14 -8.32 -13.82
CA ALA A 298 12.99 -6.90 -14.13
C ALA A 298 13.50 -6.56 -15.55
N ALA A 299 14.69 -7.04 -15.88
CA ALA A 299 15.27 -6.83 -17.21
C ALA A 299 14.46 -7.49 -18.33
N VAL A 300 13.92 -8.70 -18.10
CA VAL A 300 13.10 -9.41 -19.11
C VAL A 300 11.74 -8.74 -19.33
N LEU A 301 11.16 -8.16 -18.27
CA LEU A 301 9.86 -7.51 -18.32
C LEU A 301 9.95 -6.02 -18.68
N SER A 302 11.17 -5.47 -18.74
CA SER A 302 11.42 -4.03 -18.87
C SER A 302 10.75 -3.22 -17.74
N GLU A 303 10.78 -3.78 -16.52
CA GLU A 303 10.22 -3.22 -15.30
C GLU A 303 11.35 -2.89 -14.30
N GLU A 304 11.05 -2.07 -13.29
CA GLU A 304 11.95 -1.84 -12.17
C GLU A 304 11.86 -2.97 -11.13
N GLU A 305 12.98 -3.28 -10.46
CA GLU A 305 12.99 -4.31 -9.40
C GLU A 305 11.99 -4.01 -8.29
N ASP A 306 11.92 -2.75 -7.88
CA ASP A 306 10.96 -2.28 -6.87
C ASP A 306 9.50 -2.51 -7.29
N ALA A 307 9.18 -2.33 -8.58
CA ALA A 307 7.84 -2.60 -9.09
C ALA A 307 7.48 -4.08 -8.97
N ILE A 308 8.42 -4.97 -9.27
CA ILE A 308 8.20 -6.42 -9.10
C ILE A 308 7.96 -6.75 -7.62
N GLU A 309 8.82 -6.27 -6.72
CA GLU A 309 8.74 -6.60 -5.30
C GLU A 309 7.53 -6.00 -4.58
N GLU A 310 7.06 -4.83 -4.99
CA GLU A 310 5.97 -4.14 -4.29
C GLU A 310 4.60 -4.37 -4.92
N MET A 311 4.53 -4.54 -6.25
CA MET A 311 3.27 -4.52 -6.98
C MET A 311 2.85 -5.89 -7.52
N TYR A 312 3.80 -6.77 -7.90
CA TYR A 312 3.50 -8.03 -8.55
C TYR A 312 3.63 -9.22 -7.59
N GLU A 313 4.78 -9.37 -6.97
CA GLU A 313 5.09 -10.52 -6.12
C GLU A 313 4.12 -10.72 -4.95
N PRO A 314 3.70 -9.67 -4.19
CA PRO A 314 2.90 -9.88 -2.99
C PRO A 314 1.60 -10.63 -3.25
N TYR A 315 0.93 -10.32 -4.37
CA TYR A 315 -0.29 -11.02 -4.75
C TYR A 315 -0.02 -12.42 -5.32
N LEU A 316 0.98 -12.56 -6.19
CA LEU A 316 1.36 -13.86 -6.75
C LEU A 316 1.82 -14.85 -5.67
N MET A 317 2.49 -14.36 -4.63
CA MET A 317 2.84 -15.16 -3.45
C MET A 317 1.60 -15.52 -2.62
N GLN A 318 0.67 -14.58 -2.43
CA GLN A 318 -0.57 -14.83 -1.69
C GLN A 318 -1.41 -15.93 -2.33
N ILE A 319 -1.59 -15.90 -3.64
CA ILE A 319 -2.33 -16.93 -4.37
C ILE A 319 -1.50 -18.20 -4.61
N GLY A 320 -0.27 -18.25 -4.08
CA GLY A 320 0.61 -19.42 -4.14
C GLY A 320 1.13 -19.74 -5.54
N MET A 321 1.38 -18.73 -6.39
CA MET A 321 1.98 -18.90 -7.71
C MET A 321 3.49 -18.82 -7.70
N ILE A 322 4.06 -17.99 -6.80
CA ILE A 322 5.51 -17.80 -6.66
C ILE A 322 5.93 -18.03 -5.21
N ASP A 323 7.08 -18.67 -5.04
CA ASP A 323 7.84 -18.75 -3.79
C ASP A 323 9.09 -17.87 -3.86
N ARG A 324 9.36 -17.14 -2.78
CA ARG A 324 10.60 -16.38 -2.61
C ARG A 324 11.61 -17.19 -1.81
N THR A 325 12.74 -17.49 -2.43
CA THR A 325 13.84 -18.25 -1.82
C THR A 325 15.11 -17.40 -1.73
N PRO A 326 16.12 -17.78 -0.91
CA PRO A 326 17.41 -17.07 -0.88
C PRO A 326 18.13 -17.00 -2.25
N ARG A 327 17.79 -17.91 -3.18
CA ARG A 327 18.38 -17.95 -4.53
C ARG A 327 17.58 -17.18 -5.57
N GLY A 328 16.38 -16.72 -5.23
CA GLY A 328 15.48 -16.02 -6.14
C GLY A 328 14.05 -16.54 -6.10
N ARG A 329 13.29 -16.16 -7.12
CA ARG A 329 11.86 -16.49 -7.27
C ARG A 329 11.71 -17.82 -7.97
N MET A 330 10.78 -18.62 -7.48
CA MET A 330 10.46 -19.94 -8.04
C MET A 330 8.96 -20.05 -8.28
N ALA A 331 8.58 -20.64 -9.41
CA ALA A 331 7.20 -21.03 -9.69
C ALA A 331 6.81 -22.24 -8.84
N THR A 332 5.60 -22.21 -8.30
CA THR A 332 5.02 -23.31 -7.54
C THR A 332 4.34 -24.33 -8.44
N PRO A 333 4.03 -25.55 -7.96
CA PRO A 333 3.22 -26.51 -8.73
C PRO A 333 1.87 -25.94 -9.19
N ARG A 334 1.24 -25.08 -8.37
CA ARG A 334 0.00 -24.39 -8.72
C ARG A 334 0.14 -23.47 -9.94
N ALA A 335 1.30 -22.80 -10.08
CA ALA A 335 1.57 -21.99 -11.26
C ALA A 335 1.66 -22.84 -12.52
N TYR A 336 2.34 -23.98 -12.47
CA TYR A 336 2.42 -24.91 -13.61
C TYR A 336 1.04 -25.40 -14.04
N GLU A 337 0.20 -25.80 -13.09
CA GLU A 337 -1.17 -26.23 -13.32
C GLU A 337 -2.00 -25.12 -13.96
N TYR A 338 -1.97 -23.92 -13.40
CA TYR A 338 -2.73 -22.78 -13.88
C TYR A 338 -2.37 -22.36 -15.32
N PHE A 339 -1.08 -22.36 -15.64
CA PHE A 339 -0.58 -22.00 -16.98
C PHE A 339 -0.53 -23.19 -17.95
N GLY A 340 -1.04 -24.38 -17.56
CA GLY A 340 -1.05 -25.59 -18.38
C GLY A 340 0.36 -26.07 -18.77
N ARG A 341 1.30 -25.96 -17.86
CA ARG A 341 2.69 -26.42 -18.05
C ARG A 341 2.98 -27.68 -17.26
N GLU A 342 3.82 -28.56 -17.82
CA GLU A 342 4.28 -29.75 -17.10
C GLU A 342 5.28 -29.38 -16.01
N LEU A 343 5.13 -29.98 -14.84
CA LEU A 343 6.11 -29.86 -13.77
C LEU A 343 7.45 -30.42 -14.24
N PRO A 344 8.58 -29.70 -14.09
CA PRO A 344 9.88 -30.21 -14.44
C PRO A 344 10.15 -31.48 -13.60
N ARG A 345 10.48 -32.58 -14.29
CA ARG A 345 10.88 -33.80 -13.62
C ARG A 345 12.10 -33.47 -12.77
N ARG A 346 11.98 -33.59 -11.43
CA ARG A 346 13.14 -33.46 -10.55
C ARG A 346 14.13 -34.54 -10.97
N GLN A 347 15.25 -34.13 -11.58
CA GLN A 347 16.37 -35.04 -11.70
C GLN A 347 16.74 -35.48 -10.28
N PRO A 348 16.81 -36.81 -10.02
CA PRO A 348 17.30 -37.29 -8.74
C PRO A 348 18.68 -36.69 -8.54
N ARG A 349 18.88 -36.00 -7.40
CA ARG A 349 20.22 -35.55 -7.02
C ARG A 349 21.10 -36.78 -6.95
N LEU A 350 21.99 -36.93 -7.91
CA LEU A 350 23.16 -37.80 -7.77
C LEU A 350 24.08 -37.05 -6.79
N PHE A 351 24.07 -37.55 -5.53
CA PHE A 351 24.84 -37.17 -4.34
C PHE A 351 24.39 -35.90 -3.59
#